data_b16bec43d8c16452d9c31463b376cafc
#
_entry.id   b16bec43d8c16452d9c31463b376cafc
#
_cell.length_a   1.000
_cell.length_b   1.000
_cell.length_c   1.000
_cell.angle_alpha   90.00
_cell.angle_beta   90.00
_cell.angle_gamma   90.00
#
_symmetry.space_group_name_H-M   'P 1'
#
loop_
_entity.id
_entity.type
_entity.pdbx_description
1 polymer ?
#
loop_
_entity_poly.entity_id
_entity_poly.type
_entity_poly.pdbx_seq_one_letter_code
_entity_poly.pdbx_strand_id
1 'polypeptide(L)'
;MQYKQLGKTDLQVSRLCLGCMTFGEPDRGNHAWTLPEESSRLIIKHAIDGGINFFDTANSYSDGSSEEIVGRAVRDFARREEVVVATKVYHQVGDLPQGLSRPLILRSIDDSLRRLGMDYVDLLQIHRWDYDTPIEETLEALNDVVKAGKARYIGASSMHPHQFEQALRLQKENGWAPFVTMQNHYNLIYREEEQEMLPLCYREGVAVIPWSPLARGRLTRPWGETTARLVSDEFGKTLYSETEENDAKIAERLAFIAEDKGVSRAQVALAWLLSKPGVVAPIIGASREEQLQELIEAVDVTLTREEMAELETPYKAHPVVGFK
;
A
#
# COMPACT_ATOMS: atom_id res chain seq x y z
N MET A 1 13.44 9.92 -10.24
CA MET A 1 12.89 9.27 -9.03
C MET A 1 13.73 9.64 -7.81
N GLN A 2 13.12 9.86 -6.67
CA GLN A 2 13.77 10.12 -5.38
C GLN A 2 13.65 8.89 -4.50
N TYR A 3 14.59 8.71 -3.54
CA TYR A 3 14.61 7.57 -2.62
C TYR A 3 14.60 8.04 -1.17
N LYS A 4 14.04 7.22 -0.28
CA LYS A 4 13.95 7.49 1.15
C LYS A 4 14.15 6.20 1.95
N GLN A 5 14.75 6.31 3.11
CA GLN A 5 14.92 5.17 4.01
C GLN A 5 13.55 4.70 4.53
N LEU A 6 13.32 3.38 4.51
CA LEU A 6 12.10 2.77 4.99
C LEU A 6 12.12 2.61 6.52
N GLY A 7 11.63 3.64 7.23
CA GLY A 7 11.65 3.64 8.69
C GLY A 7 13.06 3.50 9.27
N LYS A 8 13.22 2.64 10.26
CA LYS A 8 14.50 2.35 10.93
C LYS A 8 15.26 1.16 10.30
N THR A 9 15.15 0.96 8.99
CA THR A 9 15.80 -0.13 8.26
C THR A 9 17.01 0.38 7.46
N ASP A 10 17.74 -0.53 6.83
CA ASP A 10 18.78 -0.20 5.83
C ASP A 10 18.23 -0.07 4.41
N LEU A 11 16.93 -0.29 4.21
CA LEU A 11 16.30 -0.26 2.90
C LEU A 11 16.11 1.18 2.41
N GLN A 12 16.61 1.45 1.20
CA GLN A 12 16.33 2.68 0.46
C GLN A 12 15.25 2.38 -0.59
N VAL A 13 14.08 2.97 -0.43
CA VAL A 13 12.94 2.76 -1.33
C VAL A 13 12.63 4.01 -2.14
N SER A 14 12.14 3.82 -3.37
CA SER A 14 11.60 4.89 -4.18
C SER A 14 10.43 5.56 -3.47
N ARG A 15 10.25 6.88 -3.73
CA ARG A 15 9.16 7.68 -3.14
C ARG A 15 7.76 7.21 -3.55
N LEU A 16 7.69 6.26 -4.48
CA LEU A 16 6.46 5.56 -4.88
C LEU A 16 6.70 4.06 -4.76
N CYS A 17 5.68 3.34 -4.30
CA CYS A 17 5.62 1.89 -4.29
C CYS A 17 4.64 1.42 -5.37
N LEU A 18 5.03 0.48 -6.21
CA LEU A 18 4.09 -0.12 -7.17
C LEU A 18 3.22 -1.17 -6.47
N GLY A 19 1.92 -0.89 -6.36
CA GLY A 19 0.92 -1.83 -5.88
C GLY A 19 0.55 -2.85 -6.96
N CYS A 20 0.75 -4.12 -6.66
CA CYS A 20 0.59 -5.23 -7.59
C CYS A 20 -0.79 -5.91 -7.54
N MET A 21 -1.77 -5.33 -6.84
CA MET A 21 -3.14 -5.86 -6.80
C MET A 21 -3.83 -5.84 -8.18
N THR A 22 -3.35 -5.00 -9.10
CA THR A 22 -3.84 -4.94 -10.48
C THR A 22 -3.34 -6.11 -11.33
N PHE A 23 -2.30 -6.82 -10.92
CA PHE A 23 -1.67 -7.90 -11.66
C PHE A 23 -2.18 -9.25 -11.20
N GLY A 24 -2.55 -10.12 -12.13
CA GLY A 24 -3.04 -11.45 -11.82
C GLY A 24 -3.80 -12.07 -12.97
N GLU A 25 -4.01 -13.37 -12.90
CA GLU A 25 -4.85 -14.07 -13.84
C GLU A 25 -6.32 -13.67 -13.64
N PRO A 26 -7.02 -13.15 -14.67
CA PRO A 26 -8.39 -12.66 -14.53
C PRO A 26 -9.39 -13.70 -14.03
N ASP A 27 -9.11 -14.98 -14.26
CA ASP A 27 -9.96 -16.10 -13.86
C ASP A 27 -9.66 -16.61 -12.43
N ARG A 28 -8.67 -16.00 -11.74
CA ARG A 28 -8.29 -16.35 -10.37
C ARG A 28 -8.60 -15.20 -9.41
N GLY A 29 -9.28 -15.51 -8.31
CA GLY A 29 -9.63 -14.52 -7.27
C GLY A 29 -10.86 -13.67 -7.60
N ASN A 30 -11.01 -12.54 -6.89
CA ASN A 30 -12.25 -11.79 -6.82
C ASN A 30 -12.32 -10.53 -7.72
N HIS A 31 -11.29 -10.26 -8.52
CA HIS A 31 -11.17 -9.00 -9.25
C HIS A 31 -11.07 -9.24 -10.77
N ALA A 32 -12.21 -9.14 -11.46
CA ALA A 32 -12.28 -9.27 -12.93
C ALA A 32 -11.51 -8.16 -13.70
N TRP A 33 -11.02 -7.12 -13.00
CA TRP A 33 -10.26 -6.02 -13.61
C TRP A 33 -8.74 -6.20 -13.52
N THR A 34 -8.26 -7.34 -13.08
CA THR A 34 -6.82 -7.64 -13.07
C THR A 34 -6.27 -7.78 -14.48
N LEU A 35 -5.01 -7.43 -14.62
CA LEU A 35 -4.29 -7.54 -15.88
C LEU A 35 -3.55 -8.88 -15.95
N PRO A 36 -3.62 -9.59 -17.10
CA PRO A 36 -2.85 -10.81 -17.31
C PRO A 36 -1.35 -10.52 -17.33
N GLU A 37 -0.55 -11.56 -17.25
CA GLU A 37 0.92 -11.47 -17.12
C GLU A 37 1.57 -10.59 -18.18
N GLU A 38 1.20 -10.73 -19.45
CA GLU A 38 1.81 -9.97 -20.54
C GLU A 38 1.71 -8.45 -20.30
N SER A 39 0.52 -7.94 -20.01
CA SER A 39 0.30 -6.52 -19.72
C SER A 39 0.93 -6.08 -18.38
N SER A 40 0.87 -6.94 -17.38
CA SER A 40 1.43 -6.69 -16.05
C SER A 40 2.95 -6.51 -16.13
N ARG A 41 3.63 -7.34 -16.90
CA ARG A 41 5.09 -7.28 -17.05
C ARG A 41 5.55 -5.99 -17.72
N LEU A 42 4.79 -5.45 -18.68
CA LEU A 42 5.10 -4.16 -19.32
C LEU A 42 5.07 -3.03 -18.28
N ILE A 43 4.05 -3.01 -17.41
CA ILE A 43 3.93 -2.00 -16.36
C ILE A 43 5.05 -2.16 -15.32
N ILE A 44 5.37 -3.39 -14.89
CA ILE A 44 6.46 -3.65 -13.93
C ILE A 44 7.80 -3.21 -14.54
N LYS A 45 8.06 -3.53 -15.81
CA LYS A 45 9.26 -3.09 -16.50
C LYS A 45 9.35 -1.57 -16.56
N HIS A 46 8.27 -0.90 -16.96
CA HIS A 46 8.21 0.57 -17.01
C HIS A 46 8.46 1.19 -15.62
N ALA A 47 7.94 0.57 -14.54
CA ALA A 47 8.21 1.01 -13.17
C ALA A 47 9.70 0.94 -12.82
N ILE A 48 10.34 -0.19 -13.14
CA ILE A 48 11.78 -0.39 -12.91
C ILE A 48 12.60 0.63 -13.72
N ASP A 49 12.30 0.79 -15.00
CA ASP A 49 12.97 1.75 -15.88
C ASP A 49 12.78 3.20 -15.38
N GLY A 50 11.62 3.53 -14.78
CA GLY A 50 11.30 4.82 -14.13
C GLY A 50 11.92 5.00 -12.74
N GLY A 51 12.69 4.00 -12.26
CA GLY A 51 13.39 4.04 -10.98
C GLY A 51 12.56 3.63 -9.77
N ILE A 52 11.37 3.05 -9.95
CA ILE A 52 10.64 2.42 -8.84
C ILE A 52 11.35 1.10 -8.50
N ASN A 53 11.77 0.99 -7.24
CA ASN A 53 12.41 -0.20 -6.70
C ASN A 53 11.58 -0.89 -5.61
N PHE A 54 10.38 -0.41 -5.31
CA PHE A 54 9.52 -0.94 -4.25
C PHE A 54 8.21 -1.49 -4.82
N PHE A 55 7.95 -2.77 -4.58
CA PHE A 55 6.81 -3.53 -5.11
C PHE A 55 6.02 -4.13 -3.96
N ASP A 56 4.70 -3.90 -3.93
CA ASP A 56 3.80 -4.38 -2.89
C ASP A 56 2.74 -5.32 -3.47
N THR A 57 2.86 -6.61 -3.16
CA THR A 57 1.88 -7.64 -3.50
C THR A 57 1.22 -8.22 -2.24
N ALA A 58 0.47 -9.31 -2.35
CA ALA A 58 -0.10 -10.09 -1.26
C ALA A 58 -0.36 -11.52 -1.71
N ASN A 59 -0.36 -12.47 -0.76
CA ASN A 59 -0.69 -13.86 -1.02
C ASN A 59 -2.10 -14.04 -1.62
N SER A 60 -3.04 -13.16 -1.27
CA SER A 60 -4.44 -13.22 -1.70
C SER A 60 -4.73 -12.51 -3.03
N TYR A 61 -3.79 -11.70 -3.56
CA TYR A 61 -4.06 -10.99 -4.81
C TYR A 61 -4.16 -11.95 -5.98
N SER A 62 -5.35 -11.99 -6.59
CA SER A 62 -5.71 -12.96 -7.64
C SER A 62 -5.30 -14.39 -7.30
N ASP A 63 -5.61 -14.79 -6.04
CA ASP A 63 -5.32 -16.12 -5.49
C ASP A 63 -3.86 -16.56 -5.71
N GLY A 64 -2.92 -15.65 -5.42
CA GLY A 64 -1.48 -15.85 -5.50
C GLY A 64 -0.86 -15.60 -6.87
N SER A 65 -1.61 -15.45 -7.97
CA SER A 65 -1.03 -15.20 -9.29
C SER A 65 -0.32 -13.85 -9.41
N SER A 66 -0.69 -12.87 -8.59
CA SER A 66 0.06 -11.62 -8.49
C SER A 66 1.51 -11.85 -8.05
N GLU A 67 1.73 -12.66 -7.02
CA GLU A 67 3.09 -13.00 -6.57
C GLU A 67 3.88 -13.77 -7.65
N GLU A 68 3.23 -14.68 -8.37
CA GLU A 68 3.86 -15.42 -9.48
C GLU A 68 4.34 -14.48 -10.59
N ILE A 69 3.52 -13.53 -11.01
CA ILE A 69 3.83 -12.54 -12.06
C ILE A 69 4.96 -11.60 -11.59
N VAL A 70 4.84 -11.05 -10.37
CA VAL A 70 5.85 -10.15 -9.79
C VAL A 70 7.20 -10.86 -9.69
N GLY A 71 7.22 -12.09 -9.19
CA GLY A 71 8.45 -12.86 -9.05
C GLY A 71 9.16 -13.10 -10.37
N ARG A 72 8.42 -13.50 -11.43
CA ARG A 72 8.97 -13.65 -12.77
C ARG A 72 9.47 -12.34 -13.37
N ALA A 73 8.70 -11.26 -13.22
CA ALA A 73 9.05 -9.95 -13.75
C ALA A 73 10.30 -9.38 -13.08
N VAL A 74 10.39 -9.44 -11.74
CA VAL A 74 11.55 -8.97 -10.98
C VAL A 74 12.81 -9.76 -11.39
N ARG A 75 12.73 -11.08 -11.49
CA ARG A 75 13.86 -11.92 -11.92
C ARG A 75 14.38 -11.56 -13.31
N ASP A 76 13.46 -11.19 -14.23
CA ASP A 76 13.83 -10.95 -15.63
C ASP A 76 14.27 -9.50 -15.89
N PHE A 77 13.84 -8.53 -15.07
CA PHE A 77 14.04 -7.10 -15.33
C PHE A 77 14.91 -6.37 -14.32
N ALA A 78 15.22 -6.97 -13.17
CA ALA A 78 16.04 -6.34 -12.13
C ALA A 78 16.97 -7.35 -11.45
N ARG A 79 18.01 -6.86 -10.79
CA ARG A 79 18.75 -7.68 -9.84
C ARG A 79 18.00 -7.69 -8.50
N ARG A 80 17.96 -8.86 -7.84
CA ARG A 80 17.16 -9.05 -6.60
C ARG A 80 17.54 -8.05 -5.51
N GLU A 81 18.82 -7.72 -5.38
CA GLU A 81 19.35 -6.81 -4.39
C GLU A 81 19.07 -5.33 -4.67
N GLU A 82 18.59 -4.99 -5.87
CA GLU A 82 18.23 -3.62 -6.26
C GLU A 82 16.76 -3.28 -6.00
N VAL A 83 15.95 -4.29 -5.67
CA VAL A 83 14.52 -4.12 -5.47
C VAL A 83 14.09 -4.54 -4.07
N VAL A 84 13.04 -3.90 -3.58
CA VAL A 84 12.37 -4.19 -2.32
C VAL A 84 11.01 -4.81 -2.65
N VAL A 85 10.82 -6.07 -2.26
CA VAL A 85 9.59 -6.81 -2.50
C VAL A 85 8.87 -7.03 -1.18
N ALA A 86 7.64 -6.52 -1.10
CA ALA A 86 6.72 -6.71 0.02
C ALA A 86 5.59 -7.66 -0.37
N THR A 87 5.24 -8.56 0.54
CA THR A 87 4.00 -9.34 0.47
C THR A 87 3.22 -9.29 1.78
N LYS A 88 2.02 -9.87 1.79
CA LYS A 88 1.13 -9.82 2.96
C LYS A 88 0.51 -11.18 3.25
N VAL A 89 0.16 -11.39 4.51
CA VAL A 89 -0.55 -12.58 5.02
C VAL A 89 -1.77 -12.15 5.83
N TYR A 90 -2.86 -12.86 5.72
CA TYR A 90 -4.10 -12.83 6.50
C TYR A 90 -5.26 -13.47 5.75
N HIS A 91 -5.57 -12.97 4.53
CA HIS A 91 -6.76 -13.41 3.80
C HIS A 91 -6.63 -14.84 3.32
N GLN A 92 -7.78 -15.49 3.11
CA GLN A 92 -7.86 -16.83 2.52
C GLN A 92 -7.17 -16.88 1.15
N VAL A 93 -6.47 -17.98 0.88
CA VAL A 93 -5.84 -18.26 -0.43
C VAL A 93 -6.04 -19.75 -0.72
N GLY A 94 -6.77 -20.08 -1.79
CA GLY A 94 -7.15 -21.45 -2.05
C GLY A 94 -7.83 -22.11 -0.85
N ASP A 95 -7.30 -23.24 -0.39
CA ASP A 95 -7.80 -23.98 0.78
C ASP A 95 -7.23 -23.48 2.12
N LEU A 96 -6.28 -22.55 2.11
CA LEU A 96 -5.68 -21.98 3.31
C LEU A 96 -6.64 -20.93 3.90
N PRO A 97 -7.19 -21.13 5.11
CA PRO A 97 -8.14 -20.18 5.70
C PRO A 97 -7.49 -18.85 6.04
N GLN A 98 -8.30 -17.82 6.23
CA GLN A 98 -7.81 -16.54 6.75
C GLN A 98 -7.34 -16.66 8.20
N GLY A 99 -6.44 -15.78 8.61
CA GLY A 99 -5.97 -15.64 9.99
C GLY A 99 -4.47 -15.42 10.09
N LEU A 100 -4.03 -15.19 11.34
CA LEU A 100 -2.64 -14.93 11.69
C LEU A 100 -2.11 -15.88 12.77
N SER A 101 -2.71 -17.06 12.93
CA SER A 101 -2.14 -18.08 13.78
C SER A 101 -0.76 -18.51 13.27
N ARG A 102 0.07 -18.98 14.19
CA ARG A 102 1.44 -19.42 13.88
C ARG A 102 1.52 -20.37 12.68
N PRO A 103 0.72 -21.45 12.60
CA PRO A 103 0.77 -22.37 11.44
C PRO A 103 0.41 -21.67 10.13
N LEU A 104 -0.55 -20.74 10.14
CA LEU A 104 -0.98 -19.99 8.96
C LEU A 104 0.11 -19.04 8.46
N ILE A 105 0.77 -18.30 9.35
CA ILE A 105 1.86 -17.40 8.99
C ILE A 105 3.01 -18.18 8.38
N LEU A 106 3.47 -19.26 9.04
CA LEU A 106 4.62 -20.05 8.57
C LEU A 106 4.35 -20.70 7.22
N ARG A 107 3.15 -21.25 7.01
CA ARG A 107 2.76 -21.82 5.72
C ARG A 107 2.61 -20.74 4.64
N SER A 108 1.97 -19.63 4.97
CA SER A 108 1.75 -18.53 4.01
C SER A 108 3.04 -17.96 3.48
N ILE A 109 4.05 -17.73 4.33
CA ILE A 109 5.34 -17.21 3.83
C ILE A 109 6.04 -18.22 2.94
N ASP A 110 6.01 -19.52 3.25
CA ASP A 110 6.62 -20.55 2.41
C ASP A 110 5.93 -20.65 1.04
N ASP A 111 4.61 -20.58 1.03
CA ASP A 111 3.82 -20.55 -0.19
C ASP A 111 4.07 -19.28 -1.02
N SER A 112 4.19 -18.11 -0.36
CA SER A 112 4.52 -16.84 -1.02
C SER A 112 5.92 -16.86 -1.65
N LEU A 113 6.93 -17.33 -0.93
CA LEU A 113 8.30 -17.47 -1.46
C LEU A 113 8.37 -18.39 -2.66
N ARG A 114 7.62 -19.50 -2.62
CA ARG A 114 7.52 -20.42 -3.77
C ARG A 114 6.87 -19.74 -4.99
N ARG A 115 5.76 -18.99 -4.81
CA ARG A 115 5.10 -18.26 -5.90
C ARG A 115 5.98 -17.14 -6.46
N LEU A 116 6.63 -16.37 -5.59
CA LEU A 116 7.60 -15.35 -5.99
C LEU A 116 8.86 -15.91 -6.64
N GLY A 117 9.20 -17.17 -6.37
CA GLY A 117 10.48 -17.78 -6.79
C GLY A 117 11.68 -17.09 -6.14
N MET A 118 11.56 -16.74 -4.85
CA MET A 118 12.55 -16.02 -4.07
C MET A 118 12.86 -16.76 -2.76
N ASP A 119 14.09 -16.61 -2.27
CA ASP A 119 14.50 -17.18 -0.97
C ASP A 119 14.02 -16.36 0.22
N TYR A 120 13.78 -15.05 0.01
CA TYR A 120 13.27 -14.12 1.02
C TYR A 120 12.47 -12.99 0.39
N VAL A 121 11.60 -12.39 1.19
CA VAL A 121 11.00 -11.08 0.92
C VAL A 121 11.67 -10.00 1.78
N ASP A 122 11.69 -8.75 1.31
CA ASP A 122 12.25 -7.65 2.10
C ASP A 122 11.30 -7.25 3.22
N LEU A 123 9.99 -7.33 2.96
CA LEU A 123 8.95 -6.93 3.91
C LEU A 123 7.79 -7.94 3.90
N LEU A 124 7.52 -8.57 5.03
CA LEU A 124 6.29 -9.35 5.26
C LEU A 124 5.33 -8.53 6.12
N GLN A 125 4.11 -8.30 5.63
CA GLN A 125 3.12 -7.51 6.34
C GLN A 125 1.93 -8.36 6.80
N ILE A 126 1.41 -8.10 7.99
CA ILE A 126 0.06 -8.54 8.31
C ILE A 126 -0.94 -7.63 7.58
N HIS A 127 -1.87 -8.24 6.83
CA HIS A 127 -2.81 -7.52 5.96
C HIS A 127 -3.95 -6.87 6.75
N ARG A 128 -4.34 -7.52 7.85
CA ARG A 128 -5.39 -7.09 8.80
C ARG A 128 -5.03 -7.53 10.20
N TRP A 129 -5.69 -6.94 11.19
CA TRP A 129 -5.70 -7.47 12.56
C TRP A 129 -6.54 -8.75 12.62
N ASP A 130 -6.03 -9.77 13.29
CA ASP A 130 -6.77 -11.00 13.55
C ASP A 130 -7.37 -10.94 14.95
N TYR A 131 -8.70 -10.99 15.03
CA TYR A 131 -9.44 -10.94 16.30
C TYR A 131 -9.56 -12.32 16.96
N ASP A 132 -9.28 -13.38 16.23
CA ASP A 132 -9.43 -14.78 16.69
C ASP A 132 -8.10 -15.36 17.19
N THR A 133 -6.96 -14.75 16.86
CA THR A 133 -5.63 -15.19 17.29
C THR A 133 -5.04 -14.21 18.31
N PRO A 134 -4.52 -14.68 19.45
CA PRO A 134 -3.76 -13.82 20.37
C PRO A 134 -2.61 -13.13 19.66
N ILE A 135 -2.48 -11.82 19.86
CA ILE A 135 -1.46 -11.03 19.16
C ILE A 135 -0.05 -11.49 19.45
N GLU A 136 0.20 -12.02 20.65
CA GLU A 136 1.50 -12.57 21.05
C GLU A 136 1.90 -13.75 20.16
N GLU A 137 0.99 -14.66 19.82
CA GLU A 137 1.25 -15.78 18.91
C GLU A 137 1.63 -15.29 17.52
N THR A 138 0.89 -14.30 17.01
CA THR A 138 1.17 -13.65 15.72
C THR A 138 2.56 -13.01 15.69
N LEU A 139 2.90 -12.23 16.72
CA LEU A 139 4.18 -11.52 16.79
C LEU A 139 5.37 -12.47 16.96
N GLU A 140 5.23 -13.51 17.76
CA GLU A 140 6.25 -14.54 17.89
C GLU A 140 6.48 -15.29 16.57
N ALA A 141 5.40 -15.66 15.86
CA ALA A 141 5.51 -16.31 14.56
C ALA A 141 6.21 -15.43 13.51
N LEU A 142 5.88 -14.15 13.46
CA LEU A 142 6.55 -13.19 12.58
C LEU A 142 8.03 -13.00 12.92
N ASN A 143 8.38 -12.97 14.21
CA ASN A 143 9.76 -12.92 14.67
C ASN A 143 10.54 -14.18 14.22
N ASP A 144 9.93 -15.35 14.26
CA ASP A 144 10.55 -16.57 13.77
C ASP A 144 10.75 -16.58 12.26
N VAL A 145 9.83 -15.99 11.49
CA VAL A 145 9.99 -15.78 10.05
C VAL A 145 11.22 -14.92 9.77
N VAL A 146 11.41 -13.82 10.53
CA VAL A 146 12.60 -12.97 10.41
C VAL A 146 13.87 -13.71 10.79
N LYS A 147 13.87 -14.43 11.93
CA LYS A 147 15.02 -15.24 12.38
C LYS A 147 15.40 -16.33 11.38
N ALA A 148 14.42 -16.91 10.70
CA ALA A 148 14.64 -17.91 9.66
C ALA A 148 15.17 -17.30 8.34
N GLY A 149 15.27 -15.97 8.24
CA GLY A 149 15.73 -15.26 7.04
C GLY A 149 14.73 -15.25 5.89
N LYS A 150 13.48 -15.64 6.11
CA LYS A 150 12.41 -15.66 5.09
C LYS A 150 11.83 -14.27 4.81
N ALA A 151 11.91 -13.36 5.78
CA ALA A 151 11.64 -11.94 5.63
C ALA A 151 12.75 -11.13 6.31
N ARG A 152 13.19 -10.03 5.67
CA ARG A 152 14.18 -9.14 6.30
C ARG A 152 13.53 -8.29 7.39
N TYR A 153 12.34 -7.78 7.10
CA TYR A 153 11.55 -6.92 7.97
C TYR A 153 10.09 -7.33 7.97
N ILE A 154 9.36 -6.87 8.99
CA ILE A 154 7.92 -7.06 9.11
C ILE A 154 7.20 -5.71 9.21
N GLY A 155 5.94 -5.70 8.76
CA GLY A 155 5.06 -4.53 8.77
C GLY A 155 3.64 -4.88 9.12
N ALA A 156 2.84 -3.85 9.33
CA ALA A 156 1.41 -3.97 9.61
C ALA A 156 0.56 -3.16 8.63
N SER A 157 -0.71 -3.51 8.49
CA SER A 157 -1.67 -2.81 7.65
C SER A 157 -3.04 -2.74 8.34
N SER A 158 -3.71 -1.61 8.20
CA SER A 158 -5.15 -1.43 8.46
C SER A 158 -5.64 -2.01 9.79
N MET A 159 -5.30 -1.32 10.88
CA MET A 159 -5.74 -1.64 12.24
C MET A 159 -5.92 -0.37 13.08
N HIS A 160 -6.55 -0.49 14.23
CA HIS A 160 -6.71 0.63 15.14
C HIS A 160 -5.39 1.05 15.81
N PRO A 161 -5.18 2.34 16.12
CA PRO A 161 -3.95 2.83 16.76
C PRO A 161 -3.59 2.11 18.05
N HIS A 162 -4.58 1.82 18.91
CA HIS A 162 -4.34 1.09 20.16
C HIS A 162 -3.86 -0.35 19.94
N GLN A 163 -4.32 -1.02 18.87
CA GLN A 163 -3.86 -2.37 18.49
C GLN A 163 -2.41 -2.32 18.04
N PHE A 164 -2.07 -1.33 17.21
CA PHE A 164 -0.71 -1.15 16.73
C PHE A 164 0.26 -0.79 17.88
N GLU A 165 -0.14 0.11 18.78
CA GLU A 165 0.65 0.46 19.97
C GLU A 165 0.88 -0.75 20.89
N GLN A 166 -0.16 -1.59 21.10
CA GLN A 166 -0.04 -2.84 21.84
C GLN A 166 0.98 -3.78 21.20
N ALA A 167 0.93 -3.95 19.87
CA ALA A 167 1.85 -4.82 19.15
C ALA A 167 3.30 -4.33 19.27
N LEU A 168 3.56 -3.02 19.05
CA LEU A 168 4.89 -2.43 19.19
C LEU A 168 5.46 -2.57 20.61
N ARG A 169 4.61 -2.41 21.64
CA ARG A 169 5.00 -2.60 23.03
C ARG A 169 5.40 -4.05 23.30
N LEU A 170 4.59 -5.02 22.88
CA LEU A 170 4.89 -6.44 23.05
C LEU A 170 6.16 -6.88 22.33
N GLN A 171 6.38 -6.39 21.11
CA GLN A 171 7.63 -6.64 20.37
C GLN A 171 8.85 -6.15 21.14
N LYS A 172 8.77 -4.94 21.71
CA LYS A 172 9.85 -4.35 22.49
C LYS A 172 10.09 -5.12 23.79
N GLU A 173 9.03 -5.47 24.53
CA GLU A 173 9.12 -6.20 25.81
C GLU A 173 9.72 -7.59 25.65
N ASN A 174 9.44 -8.29 24.55
CA ASN A 174 9.92 -9.63 24.26
C ASN A 174 11.19 -9.69 23.41
N GLY A 175 11.72 -8.54 22.96
CA GLY A 175 12.89 -8.49 22.07
C GLY A 175 12.63 -9.10 20.69
N TRP A 176 11.38 -9.05 20.22
CA TRP A 176 10.98 -9.52 18.89
C TRP A 176 11.27 -8.48 17.81
N ALA A 177 11.35 -8.94 16.57
CA ALA A 177 11.50 -8.06 15.40
C ALA A 177 10.37 -7.01 15.38
N PRO A 178 10.69 -5.70 15.29
CA PRO A 178 9.67 -4.65 15.32
C PRO A 178 8.97 -4.51 13.97
N PHE A 179 7.73 -4.06 13.98
CA PHE A 179 7.10 -3.52 12.78
C PHE A 179 7.82 -2.24 12.32
N VAL A 180 8.24 -2.21 11.07
CA VAL A 180 8.97 -1.09 10.46
C VAL A 180 8.11 -0.23 9.55
N THR A 181 6.95 -0.74 9.14
CA THR A 181 5.98 -0.05 8.27
C THR A 181 4.56 -0.15 8.81
N MET A 182 3.77 0.90 8.53
CA MET A 182 2.31 0.89 8.59
C MET A 182 1.74 1.20 7.21
N GLN A 183 0.98 0.25 6.66
CA GLN A 183 0.25 0.39 5.42
C GLN A 183 -1.22 0.69 5.71
N ASN A 184 -1.60 1.95 5.78
CA ASN A 184 -2.92 2.41 6.16
C ASN A 184 -3.69 3.06 5.01
N HIS A 185 -5.01 3.24 5.18
CA HIS A 185 -5.86 3.99 4.27
C HIS A 185 -5.62 5.49 4.51
N TYR A 186 -4.95 6.15 3.58
CA TYR A 186 -4.68 7.58 3.73
C TYR A 186 -4.56 8.27 2.37
N ASN A 187 -5.37 9.31 2.17
CA ASN A 187 -5.37 10.14 0.98
C ASN A 187 -6.09 11.47 1.28
N LEU A 188 -6.18 12.34 0.29
CA LEU A 188 -6.70 13.69 0.45
C LEU A 188 -8.16 13.76 0.93
N ILE A 189 -8.99 12.76 0.60
CA ILE A 189 -10.39 12.67 1.03
C ILE A 189 -10.63 11.67 2.17
N TYR A 190 -9.59 11.02 2.70
CA TYR A 190 -9.67 10.20 3.91
C TYR A 190 -8.43 10.44 4.77
N ARG A 191 -8.58 11.16 5.88
CA ARG A 191 -7.49 11.68 6.70
C ARG A 191 -7.58 11.30 8.18
N GLU A 192 -8.40 10.31 8.53
CA GLU A 192 -8.61 9.88 9.92
C GLU A 192 -7.33 9.40 10.60
N GLU A 193 -6.39 8.88 9.83
CA GLU A 193 -5.08 8.45 10.30
C GLU A 193 -4.22 9.60 10.90
N GLU A 194 -4.49 10.84 10.51
CA GLU A 194 -3.78 12.02 11.04
C GLU A 194 -4.04 12.26 12.53
N GLN A 195 -5.13 11.72 13.09
CA GLN A 195 -5.51 11.94 14.47
C GLN A 195 -4.61 11.19 15.45
N GLU A 196 -4.35 9.91 15.20
CA GLU A 196 -3.62 9.05 16.14
C GLU A 196 -2.55 8.17 15.46
N MET A 197 -2.86 7.49 14.34
CA MET A 197 -1.95 6.51 13.74
C MET A 197 -0.68 7.16 13.19
N LEU A 198 -0.78 8.25 12.43
CA LEU A 198 0.41 8.93 11.91
C LEU A 198 1.30 9.52 13.00
N PRO A 199 0.77 10.20 14.04
CA PRO A 199 1.56 10.60 15.21
C PRO A 199 2.26 9.42 15.91
N LEU A 200 1.57 8.29 16.07
CA LEU A 200 2.17 7.07 16.63
C LEU A 200 3.32 6.55 15.76
N CYS A 201 3.10 6.38 14.46
CA CYS A 201 4.14 5.95 13.52
C CYS A 201 5.35 6.88 13.54
N TYR A 202 5.13 8.19 13.54
CA TYR A 202 6.19 9.19 13.59
C TYR A 202 7.03 9.07 14.87
N ARG A 203 6.37 8.97 16.04
CA ARG A 203 7.02 8.80 17.35
C ARG A 203 7.86 7.53 17.42
N GLU A 204 7.36 6.43 16.87
CA GLU A 204 8.03 5.14 16.90
C GLU A 204 9.04 4.95 15.75
N GLY A 205 9.09 5.87 14.79
CA GLY A 205 9.97 5.80 13.61
C GLY A 205 9.57 4.71 12.63
N VAL A 206 8.26 4.43 12.56
CA VAL A 206 7.63 3.50 11.60
C VAL A 206 7.33 4.26 10.31
N ALA A 207 7.71 3.68 9.16
CA ALA A 207 7.41 4.27 7.86
C ALA A 207 5.94 4.11 7.49
N VAL A 208 5.32 5.17 7.00
CA VAL A 208 3.94 5.14 6.50
C VAL A 208 3.96 4.94 4.98
N ILE A 209 3.30 3.87 4.51
CA ILE A 209 3.20 3.49 3.09
C ILE A 209 1.72 3.35 2.70
N PRO A 210 0.99 4.45 2.49
CA PRO A 210 -0.47 4.43 2.38
C PRO A 210 -0.98 3.69 1.15
N TRP A 211 -2.08 2.93 1.32
CA TRP A 211 -2.83 2.40 0.20
C TRP A 211 -3.96 3.33 -0.24
N SER A 212 -4.42 3.17 -1.49
CA SER A 212 -5.42 4.04 -2.15
C SER A 212 -5.09 5.54 -2.12
N PRO A 213 -3.86 5.94 -2.46
CA PRO A 213 -3.44 7.34 -2.42
C PRO A 213 -4.29 8.26 -3.31
N LEU A 214 -4.90 7.71 -4.35
CA LEU A 214 -5.78 8.41 -5.29
C LEU A 214 -7.26 8.09 -5.07
N ALA A 215 -7.63 7.64 -3.86
CA ALA A 215 -9.00 7.30 -3.49
C ALA A 215 -9.70 6.39 -4.54
N ARG A 216 -8.99 5.34 -5.00
CA ARG A 216 -9.46 4.37 -6.00
C ARG A 216 -9.86 5.03 -7.34
N GLY A 217 -9.23 6.16 -7.68
CA GLY A 217 -9.46 6.91 -8.91
C GLY A 217 -10.43 8.10 -8.78
N ARG A 218 -11.02 8.34 -7.61
CA ARG A 218 -11.90 9.51 -7.36
C ARG A 218 -11.16 10.84 -7.45
N LEU A 219 -9.87 10.86 -7.13
CA LEU A 219 -9.00 12.04 -7.19
C LEU A 219 -8.28 12.22 -8.54
N THR A 220 -8.60 11.41 -9.57
CA THR A 220 -7.90 11.47 -10.87
C THR A 220 -8.75 12.08 -11.99
N ARG A 221 -10.03 12.34 -11.75
CA ARG A 221 -11.01 12.76 -12.75
C ARG A 221 -12.06 13.72 -12.16
N PRO A 222 -12.90 14.36 -12.98
CA PRO A 222 -14.04 15.11 -12.49
C PRO A 222 -14.91 14.29 -11.53
N TRP A 223 -15.38 14.94 -10.47
CA TRP A 223 -16.23 14.27 -9.48
C TRP A 223 -17.53 13.78 -10.12
N GLY A 224 -17.93 12.55 -9.83
CA GLY A 224 -19.12 11.93 -10.41
C GLY A 224 -18.89 11.15 -11.72
N GLU A 225 -17.73 11.30 -12.36
CA GLU A 225 -17.38 10.43 -13.48
C GLU A 225 -17.11 9.01 -13.01
N THR A 226 -17.76 8.04 -13.70
CA THR A 226 -17.66 6.62 -13.37
C THR A 226 -16.77 5.87 -14.37
N THR A 227 -16.16 4.79 -13.90
CA THR A 227 -15.43 3.84 -14.75
C THR A 227 -15.94 2.43 -14.47
N ALA A 228 -15.67 1.49 -15.36
CA ALA A 228 -16.02 0.08 -15.15
C ALA A 228 -15.47 -0.43 -13.81
N ARG A 229 -14.25 -0.02 -13.42
CA ARG A 229 -13.66 -0.35 -12.13
C ARG A 229 -14.43 0.24 -10.95
N LEU A 230 -14.77 1.53 -10.98
CA LEU A 230 -15.54 2.18 -9.89
C LEU A 230 -16.94 1.56 -9.73
N VAL A 231 -17.57 1.16 -10.83
CA VAL A 231 -18.89 0.50 -10.79
C VAL A 231 -18.81 -0.89 -10.15
N SER A 232 -17.74 -1.65 -10.43
CA SER A 232 -17.56 -3.02 -9.94
C SER A 232 -16.83 -3.10 -8.57
N ASP A 233 -16.33 -1.98 -8.05
CA ASP A 233 -15.56 -1.93 -6.81
C ASP A 233 -16.48 -1.76 -5.58
N GLU A 234 -17.10 -2.86 -5.14
CA GLU A 234 -17.99 -2.85 -3.97
C GLU A 234 -17.27 -2.38 -2.69
N PHE A 235 -16.02 -2.79 -2.48
CA PHE A 235 -15.24 -2.33 -1.33
C PHE A 235 -15.00 -0.82 -1.36
N GLY A 236 -14.70 -0.25 -2.54
CA GLY A 236 -14.54 1.19 -2.71
C GLY A 236 -15.82 1.99 -2.38
N LYS A 237 -16.99 1.41 -2.63
CA LYS A 237 -18.28 2.04 -2.26
C LYS A 237 -18.42 2.17 -0.73
N THR A 238 -18.01 1.17 0.02
CA THR A 238 -18.08 1.21 1.51
C THR A 238 -17.16 2.25 2.13
N LEU A 239 -16.09 2.65 1.44
CA LEU A 239 -15.09 3.59 1.96
C LEU A 239 -15.52 5.07 1.85
N TYR A 240 -16.37 5.44 0.87
CA TYR A 240 -16.60 6.84 0.48
C TYR A 240 -18.08 7.21 0.36
N SER A 241 -19.03 6.33 0.69
CA SER A 241 -20.46 6.57 0.47
C SER A 241 -21.10 7.62 1.38
N GLU A 242 -20.51 7.89 2.55
CA GLU A 242 -21.14 8.77 3.56
C GLU A 242 -20.70 10.24 3.48
N THR A 243 -19.71 10.55 2.62
CA THR A 243 -19.04 11.87 2.61
C THR A 243 -18.99 12.54 1.24
N GLU A 244 -19.75 12.05 0.28
CA GLU A 244 -19.69 12.46 -1.14
C GLU A 244 -19.76 13.97 -1.38
N GLU A 245 -20.63 14.70 -0.65
CA GLU A 245 -20.73 16.15 -0.83
C GLU A 245 -19.47 16.89 -0.39
N ASN A 246 -18.84 16.41 0.68
CA ASN A 246 -17.60 17.00 1.18
C ASN A 246 -16.40 16.65 0.29
N ASP A 247 -16.32 15.41 -0.13
CA ASP A 247 -15.27 14.90 -0.99
C ASP A 247 -15.29 15.58 -2.36
N ALA A 248 -16.49 15.91 -2.87
CA ALA A 248 -16.66 16.70 -4.09
C ALA A 248 -16.00 18.08 -3.99
N LYS A 249 -16.13 18.78 -2.85
CA LYS A 249 -15.51 20.10 -2.64
C LYS A 249 -13.98 20.02 -2.63
N ILE A 250 -13.43 18.94 -2.04
CA ILE A 250 -11.98 18.69 -2.05
C ILE A 250 -11.51 18.40 -3.48
N ALA A 251 -12.25 17.56 -4.22
CA ALA A 251 -11.93 17.24 -5.62
C ALA A 251 -12.02 18.44 -6.56
N GLU A 252 -12.91 19.41 -6.27
CA GLU A 252 -12.99 20.67 -7.00
C GLU A 252 -11.77 21.56 -6.74
N ARG A 253 -11.32 21.69 -5.49
CA ARG A 253 -10.10 22.43 -5.14
C ARG A 253 -8.87 21.78 -5.75
N LEU A 254 -8.79 20.46 -5.70
CA LEU A 254 -7.74 19.69 -6.37
C LEU A 254 -7.69 19.98 -7.87
N ALA A 255 -8.85 20.04 -8.53
CA ALA A 255 -8.95 20.36 -9.96
C ALA A 255 -8.41 21.75 -10.29
N PHE A 256 -8.80 22.75 -9.48
CA PHE A 256 -8.35 24.12 -9.66
C PHE A 256 -6.82 24.26 -9.55
N ILE A 257 -6.23 23.68 -8.50
CA ILE A 257 -4.78 23.72 -8.29
C ILE A 257 -4.04 22.97 -9.42
N ALA A 258 -4.59 21.85 -9.88
CA ALA A 258 -4.02 21.07 -10.97
C ALA A 258 -3.98 21.89 -12.28
N GLU A 259 -5.07 22.58 -12.59
CA GLU A 259 -5.16 23.47 -13.77
C GLU A 259 -4.19 24.65 -13.67
N ASP A 260 -4.14 25.34 -12.53
CA ASP A 260 -3.23 26.48 -12.31
C ASP A 260 -1.76 26.09 -12.46
N LYS A 261 -1.39 24.90 -11.97
CA LYS A 261 -0.02 24.36 -12.10
C LYS A 261 0.28 23.72 -13.45
N GLY A 262 -0.71 23.48 -14.30
CA GLY A 262 -0.52 22.76 -15.55
C GLY A 262 -0.13 21.29 -15.37
N VAL A 263 -0.56 20.65 -14.28
CA VAL A 263 -0.32 19.24 -13.96
C VAL A 263 -1.64 18.48 -13.77
N SER A 264 -1.59 17.15 -13.66
CA SER A 264 -2.81 16.38 -13.46
C SER A 264 -3.29 16.40 -12.00
N ARG A 265 -4.59 16.10 -11.80
CA ARG A 265 -5.17 15.93 -10.47
C ARG A 265 -4.47 14.82 -9.67
N ALA A 266 -4.11 13.72 -10.34
CA ALA A 266 -3.38 12.61 -9.73
C ALA A 266 -2.01 13.07 -9.20
N GLN A 267 -1.30 13.89 -9.96
CA GLN A 267 -0.01 14.45 -9.57
C GLN A 267 -0.14 15.37 -8.34
N VAL A 268 -1.14 16.25 -8.29
CA VAL A 268 -1.39 17.12 -7.12
C VAL A 268 -1.76 16.28 -5.88
N ALA A 269 -2.64 15.29 -6.02
CA ALA A 269 -3.04 14.41 -4.91
C ALA A 269 -1.86 13.62 -4.34
N LEU A 270 -0.98 13.10 -5.20
CA LEU A 270 0.24 12.41 -4.77
C LEU A 270 1.25 13.38 -4.16
N ALA A 271 1.46 14.57 -4.73
CA ALA A 271 2.36 15.58 -4.17
C ALA A 271 1.92 16.01 -2.75
N TRP A 272 0.60 16.17 -2.54
CA TRP A 272 0.05 16.42 -1.22
C TRP A 272 0.44 15.29 -0.24
N LEU A 273 0.20 14.04 -0.60
CA LEU A 273 0.47 12.89 0.25
C LEU A 273 1.98 12.72 0.51
N LEU A 274 2.81 12.91 -0.51
CA LEU A 274 4.28 12.86 -0.40
C LEU A 274 4.86 13.97 0.49
N SER A 275 4.15 15.09 0.68
CA SER A 275 4.56 16.18 1.57
C SER A 275 4.31 15.88 3.04
N LYS A 276 3.48 14.88 3.36
CA LYS A 276 3.09 14.57 4.75
C LYS A 276 4.24 13.94 5.54
N PRO A 277 4.46 14.39 6.79
CA PRO A 277 5.46 13.80 7.67
C PRO A 277 5.24 12.29 7.86
N GLY A 278 6.32 11.51 7.82
CA GLY A 278 6.25 10.05 8.01
C GLY A 278 5.86 9.25 6.77
N VAL A 279 5.21 9.85 5.77
CA VAL A 279 4.93 9.18 4.50
C VAL A 279 6.24 8.96 3.73
N VAL A 280 6.48 7.70 3.42
CA VAL A 280 7.70 7.26 2.71
C VAL A 280 7.39 6.97 1.25
N ALA A 281 6.45 6.08 0.97
CA ALA A 281 6.11 5.63 -0.38
C ALA A 281 4.62 5.27 -0.46
N PRO A 282 3.76 6.15 -0.99
CA PRO A 282 2.38 5.78 -1.33
C PRO A 282 2.34 4.62 -2.32
N ILE A 283 1.40 3.68 -2.12
CA ILE A 283 1.22 2.52 -2.98
C ILE A 283 0.31 2.91 -4.14
N ILE A 284 0.93 3.15 -5.29
CA ILE A 284 0.23 3.52 -6.53
C ILE A 284 -0.18 2.29 -7.33
N GLY A 285 -1.30 2.38 -8.01
CA GLY A 285 -1.75 1.38 -8.98
C GLY A 285 -1.87 2.00 -10.38
N ALA A 286 -1.41 1.28 -11.39
CA ALA A 286 -1.58 1.65 -12.78
C ALA A 286 -2.04 0.44 -13.60
N SER A 287 -2.83 0.69 -14.64
CA SER A 287 -3.26 -0.30 -15.61
C SER A 287 -2.75 -0.03 -17.03
N ARG A 288 -2.05 1.08 -17.23
CA ARG A 288 -1.41 1.50 -18.48
C ARG A 288 -0.10 2.22 -18.18
N GLU A 289 0.84 2.14 -19.10
CA GLU A 289 2.18 2.75 -18.96
C GLU A 289 2.10 4.27 -18.85
N GLU A 290 1.21 4.92 -19.63
CA GLU A 290 1.03 6.38 -19.57
C GLU A 290 0.55 6.86 -18.20
N GLN A 291 -0.35 6.06 -17.55
CA GLN A 291 -0.78 6.36 -16.18
C GLN A 291 0.39 6.25 -15.20
N LEU A 292 1.20 5.20 -15.34
CA LEU A 292 2.35 5.02 -14.46
C LEU A 292 3.37 6.16 -14.63
N GLN A 293 3.64 6.57 -15.87
CA GLN A 293 4.54 7.69 -16.17
C GLN A 293 4.05 8.99 -15.51
N GLU A 294 2.76 9.29 -15.65
CA GLU A 294 2.11 10.44 -15.00
C GLU A 294 2.31 10.42 -13.47
N LEU A 295 2.14 9.24 -12.84
CA LEU A 295 2.33 9.09 -11.39
C LEU A 295 3.80 9.22 -10.96
N ILE A 296 4.74 8.73 -11.79
CA ILE A 296 6.19 8.87 -11.53
C ILE A 296 6.59 10.35 -11.49
N GLU A 297 6.05 11.15 -12.39
CA GLU A 297 6.32 12.60 -12.48
C GLU A 297 5.77 13.37 -11.26
N ALA A 298 4.79 12.83 -10.54
CA ALA A 298 4.24 13.46 -9.33
C ALA A 298 5.29 13.71 -8.24
N VAL A 299 6.39 12.96 -8.24
CA VAL A 299 7.47 13.10 -7.24
C VAL A 299 8.17 14.47 -7.33
N ASP A 300 8.12 15.11 -8.48
CA ASP A 300 8.76 16.40 -8.72
C ASP A 300 7.79 17.59 -8.57
N VAL A 301 6.49 17.31 -8.34
CA VAL A 301 5.47 18.34 -8.09
C VAL A 301 5.57 18.80 -6.63
N THR A 302 5.67 20.10 -6.44
CA THR A 302 5.69 20.73 -5.11
C THR A 302 4.46 21.59 -4.90
N LEU A 303 3.93 21.57 -3.69
CA LEU A 303 2.78 22.41 -3.29
C LEU A 303 3.25 23.48 -2.31
N THR A 304 2.73 24.69 -2.46
CA THR A 304 2.93 25.77 -1.49
C THR A 304 2.12 25.52 -0.23
N ARG A 305 2.37 26.29 0.83
CA ARG A 305 1.58 26.21 2.07
C ARG A 305 0.14 26.63 1.87
N GLU A 306 -0.08 27.59 0.98
CA GLU A 306 -1.40 28.11 0.61
C GLU A 306 -2.19 27.01 -0.12
N GLU A 307 -1.61 26.37 -1.13
CA GLU A 307 -2.23 25.26 -1.87
C GLU A 307 -2.55 24.08 -0.95
N MET A 308 -1.64 23.74 -0.03
CA MET A 308 -1.89 22.70 0.98
C MET A 308 -3.10 23.07 1.87
N ALA A 309 -3.16 24.32 2.35
CA ALA A 309 -4.28 24.78 3.16
C ALA A 309 -5.61 24.79 2.40
N GLU A 310 -5.60 25.17 1.12
CA GLU A 310 -6.79 25.13 0.25
C GLU A 310 -7.32 23.70 0.06
N LEU A 311 -6.44 22.73 -0.14
CA LEU A 311 -6.80 21.32 -0.25
C LEU A 311 -7.37 20.76 1.06
N GLU A 312 -6.86 21.21 2.20
CA GLU A 312 -7.17 20.64 3.51
C GLU A 312 -8.38 21.29 4.20
N THR A 313 -8.63 22.57 3.95
CA THR A 313 -9.70 23.34 4.63
C THR A 313 -11.09 22.73 4.48
N PRO A 314 -11.51 22.17 3.32
CA PRO A 314 -12.84 21.59 3.19
C PRO A 314 -13.03 20.27 3.94
N TYR A 315 -11.97 19.64 4.44
CA TYR A 315 -12.05 18.30 5.02
C TYR A 315 -12.97 18.24 6.23
N LYS A 316 -13.77 17.18 6.29
CA LYS A 316 -14.56 16.80 7.47
C LYS A 316 -14.24 15.36 7.82
N ALA A 317 -14.25 15.06 9.13
CA ALA A 317 -13.99 13.73 9.64
C ALA A 317 -14.94 12.68 9.02
N HIS A 318 -14.37 11.54 8.70
CA HIS A 318 -15.07 10.38 8.15
C HIS A 318 -15.27 9.32 9.25
N PRO A 319 -16.27 8.43 9.12
CA PRO A 319 -16.28 7.20 9.90
C PRO A 319 -15.01 6.37 9.59
N VAL A 320 -14.41 5.80 10.64
CA VAL A 320 -13.30 4.86 10.46
C VAL A 320 -13.84 3.56 9.87
N VAL A 321 -13.43 3.21 8.67
CA VAL A 321 -13.89 2.04 7.92
C VAL A 321 -12.72 1.23 7.35
N GLY A 322 -12.97 -0.04 7.00
CA GLY A 322 -11.99 -0.88 6.30
C GLY A 322 -11.06 -1.68 7.21
N PHE A 323 -11.36 -1.77 8.52
CA PHE A 323 -10.56 -2.54 9.49
C PHE A 323 -11.18 -3.91 9.85
N LYS A 324 -12.33 -4.25 9.26
CA LYS A 324 -13.03 -5.54 9.46
C LYS A 324 -13.03 -6.35 8.18
#